data_628a5fd0c0388db92493f06ec6b7e874
#
_entry.id   628a5fd0c0388db92493f06ec6b7e874
#
_cell.length_a   1.000
_cell.length_b   1.000
_cell.length_c   1.000
_cell.angle_alpha   90.00
_cell.angle_beta   90.00
_cell.angle_gamma   90.00
#
_symmetry.space_group_name_H-M   'P 1'
#
loop_
_entity.id
_entity.type
_entity.pdbx_description
1 polymer ?
#
loop_
_entity_poly.entity_id
_entity_poly.type
_entity_poly.pdbx_seq_one_letter_code
_entity_poly.pdbx_strand_id
1 'polypeptide(L)'
;MAYNRDRAPKEDNGPEMIEKVVYLNRVSKTVKGGRVMRFSALVVVGDGKGTVGYGLGKAAEVSEAILKGIADAKKNMVKITLEGTTIPHDIIGEFGAGRVMLKPAPEGTGIIAGGAVRAVMEAVGISNIRAKCLRSNNPQNVVKATMQGLTSLRDAAEVARIRGKNVEDIVG
;
A
#
# COMPACT_ATOMS: atom_id res chain seq x y z
N MET A 1 14.01 20.53 -42.39
CA MET A 1 13.92 20.39 -40.91
C MET A 1 13.38 19.02 -40.61
N ALA A 2 14.25 18.09 -40.21
CA ALA A 2 13.89 16.69 -39.94
C ALA A 2 13.42 16.57 -38.50
N TYR A 3 12.17 16.14 -38.30
CA TYR A 3 11.56 15.87 -37.01
C TYR A 3 12.00 14.46 -36.57
N ASN A 4 12.89 14.41 -35.60
CA ASN A 4 13.46 13.15 -35.09
C ASN A 4 12.40 12.42 -34.24
N ARG A 5 11.81 11.35 -34.81
CA ARG A 5 10.77 10.50 -34.21
C ARG A 5 11.35 9.20 -33.68
N ASP A 6 12.42 9.21 -32.94
CA ASP A 6 12.95 7.97 -32.35
C ASP A 6 13.30 8.21 -30.88
N ARG A 7 12.26 8.31 -30.05
CA ARG A 7 12.35 7.90 -28.65
C ARG A 7 11.55 6.62 -28.48
N ALA A 8 12.22 5.50 -28.72
CA ALA A 8 11.75 4.22 -28.24
C ALA A 8 11.46 4.31 -26.73
N PRO A 9 10.37 3.70 -26.25
CA PRO A 9 10.13 3.62 -24.82
C PRO A 9 11.31 2.87 -24.21
N LYS A 10 11.97 3.47 -23.20
CA LYS A 10 12.95 2.77 -22.38
C LYS A 10 12.19 1.62 -21.71
N GLU A 11 12.50 0.40 -22.12
CA GLU A 11 12.16 -0.80 -21.38
C GLU A 11 12.86 -0.68 -20.02
N ASP A 12 12.06 -0.32 -19.02
CA ASP A 12 12.49 -0.30 -17.63
C ASP A 12 12.48 -1.78 -17.18
N ASN A 13 13.64 -2.45 -17.35
CA ASN A 13 13.88 -3.84 -16.92
C ASN A 13 13.97 -3.95 -15.38
N GLY A 14 13.24 -3.11 -14.65
CA GLY A 14 13.00 -3.26 -13.22
C GLY A 14 11.97 -4.35 -12.94
N PRO A 15 11.91 -4.90 -11.72
CA PRO A 15 10.89 -5.87 -11.35
C PRO A 15 9.51 -5.28 -11.65
N GLU A 16 8.64 -6.08 -12.26
CA GLU A 16 7.29 -5.68 -12.66
C GLU A 16 6.53 -5.22 -11.41
N MET A 17 6.32 -3.90 -11.29
CA MET A 17 5.67 -3.31 -10.13
C MET A 17 4.17 -3.17 -10.37
N ILE A 18 3.39 -3.63 -9.41
CA ILE A 18 1.94 -3.46 -9.38
C ILE A 18 1.63 -2.06 -8.88
N GLU A 19 1.10 -1.21 -9.76
CA GLU A 19 0.72 0.16 -9.44
C GLU A 19 -0.81 0.27 -9.36
N LYS A 20 -1.34 0.71 -8.21
CA LYS A 20 -2.79 0.84 -8.00
C LYS A 20 -3.17 2.23 -7.51
N VAL A 21 -4.05 2.89 -8.24
CA VAL A 21 -4.67 4.14 -7.81
C VAL A 21 -5.81 3.80 -6.85
N VAL A 22 -5.65 4.14 -5.57
CA VAL A 22 -6.64 3.87 -4.52
C VAL A 22 -7.75 4.91 -4.54
N TYR A 23 -7.39 6.17 -4.70
CA TYR A 23 -8.32 7.27 -4.63
C TYR A 23 -7.84 8.50 -5.41
N LEU A 24 -8.75 9.13 -6.16
CA LEU A 24 -8.51 10.33 -6.92
C LEU A 24 -9.55 11.40 -6.55
N ASN A 25 -9.08 12.58 -6.17
CA ASN A 25 -9.91 13.71 -5.81
C ASN A 25 -9.54 14.98 -6.55
N ARG A 26 -10.55 15.76 -6.92
CA ARG A 26 -10.37 17.14 -7.32
C ARG A 26 -10.40 18.02 -6.08
N VAL A 27 -9.31 18.75 -5.84
CA VAL A 27 -9.15 19.67 -4.71
C VAL A 27 -9.04 21.11 -5.20
N SER A 28 -9.49 22.07 -4.42
CA SER A 28 -9.41 23.49 -4.77
C SER A 28 -8.78 24.30 -3.64
N LYS A 29 -7.99 25.29 -4.03
CA LYS A 29 -7.47 26.31 -3.13
C LYS A 29 -8.07 27.67 -3.52
N THR A 30 -8.73 28.34 -2.59
CA THR A 30 -9.24 29.69 -2.79
C THR A 30 -8.07 30.68 -2.68
N VAL A 31 -7.93 31.54 -3.68
CA VAL A 31 -6.91 32.58 -3.75
C VAL A 31 -7.57 33.91 -4.06
N LYS A 32 -6.83 35.04 -3.92
CA LYS A 32 -7.32 36.36 -4.38
C LYS A 32 -7.57 36.28 -5.90
N GLY A 33 -8.80 36.46 -6.33
CA GLY A 33 -9.20 36.36 -7.74
C GLY A 33 -9.85 35.02 -8.16
N GLY A 34 -10.04 34.03 -7.26
CA GLY A 34 -10.79 32.82 -7.61
C GLY A 34 -10.34 31.55 -6.93
N ARG A 35 -10.56 30.42 -7.59
CA ARG A 35 -10.20 29.07 -7.09
C ARG A 35 -9.23 28.41 -8.05
N VAL A 36 -8.10 27.94 -7.52
CA VAL A 36 -7.14 27.11 -8.26
C VAL A 36 -7.51 25.64 -8.01
N MET A 37 -7.88 24.94 -9.09
CA MET A 37 -8.23 23.52 -9.05
C MET A 37 -6.99 22.65 -9.26
N ARG A 38 -6.89 21.54 -8.52
CA ARG A 38 -5.85 20.51 -8.68
C ARG A 38 -6.44 19.12 -8.44
N PHE A 39 -5.71 18.10 -8.86
CA PHE A 39 -6.04 16.72 -8.56
C PHE A 39 -5.08 16.16 -7.51
N SER A 40 -5.62 15.31 -6.64
CA SER A 40 -4.85 14.58 -5.62
C SER A 40 -5.08 13.10 -5.82
N ALA A 41 -4.02 12.36 -6.11
CA ALA A 41 -4.04 10.91 -6.29
C ALA A 41 -3.34 10.21 -5.12
N LEU A 42 -4.01 9.24 -4.50
CA LEU A 42 -3.41 8.30 -3.56
C LEU A 42 -3.10 7.02 -4.31
N VAL A 43 -1.83 6.64 -4.33
CA VAL A 43 -1.33 5.50 -5.10
C VAL A 43 -0.60 4.54 -4.17
N VAL A 44 -0.75 3.25 -4.44
CA VAL A 44 0.01 2.17 -3.81
C VAL A 44 0.82 1.45 -4.89
N VAL A 45 2.06 1.17 -4.60
CA VAL A 45 2.99 0.46 -5.49
C VAL A 45 3.61 -0.70 -4.72
N GLY A 46 3.70 -1.87 -5.33
CA GLY A 46 4.32 -3.03 -4.74
C GLY A 46 4.89 -3.98 -5.77
N ASP A 47 5.73 -4.89 -5.33
CA ASP A 47 6.39 -5.91 -6.16
C ASP A 47 5.64 -7.24 -6.22
N GLY A 48 4.52 -7.37 -5.48
CA GLY A 48 3.80 -8.63 -5.33
C GLY A 48 4.56 -9.72 -4.56
N LYS A 49 5.70 -9.38 -3.94
CA LYS A 49 6.62 -10.30 -3.22
C LYS A 49 6.93 -9.84 -1.80
N GLY A 50 6.04 -9.04 -1.22
CA GLY A 50 6.16 -8.55 0.15
C GLY A 50 6.72 -7.15 0.28
N THR A 51 7.02 -6.41 -0.81
CA THR A 51 7.46 -5.02 -0.71
C THR A 51 6.36 -4.09 -1.23
N VAL A 52 6.00 -3.08 -0.46
CA VAL A 52 4.94 -2.14 -0.82
C VAL A 52 5.24 -0.74 -0.31
N GLY A 53 4.81 0.25 -1.07
CA GLY A 53 4.86 1.64 -0.69
C GLY A 53 3.57 2.36 -1.04
N TYR A 54 3.32 3.48 -0.42
CA TYR A 54 2.21 4.35 -0.78
C TYR A 54 2.71 5.78 -0.97
N GLY A 55 2.05 6.52 -1.86
CA GLY A 55 2.41 7.90 -2.13
C GLY A 55 1.19 8.76 -2.43
N LEU A 56 1.35 10.06 -2.21
CA LEU A 56 0.32 11.07 -2.46
C LEU A 56 0.83 12.10 -3.46
N GLY A 57 0.32 12.05 -4.69
CA GLY A 57 0.62 13.03 -5.73
C GLY A 57 -0.43 14.12 -5.82
N LYS A 58 0.00 15.36 -6.11
CA LYS A 58 -0.89 16.48 -6.43
C LYS A 58 -0.38 17.22 -7.66
N ALA A 59 -1.25 17.45 -8.65
CA ALA A 59 -0.91 18.21 -9.85
C ALA A 59 -2.14 18.90 -10.45
N ALA A 60 -1.94 19.69 -11.50
CA ALA A 60 -3.02 20.32 -12.26
C ALA A 60 -3.77 19.29 -13.11
N GLU A 61 -3.07 18.27 -13.59
CA GLU A 61 -3.61 17.18 -14.40
C GLU A 61 -3.62 15.85 -13.61
N VAL A 62 -4.54 14.95 -13.97
CA VAL A 62 -4.70 13.65 -13.32
C VAL A 62 -3.49 12.76 -13.53
N SER A 63 -2.99 12.67 -14.78
CA SER A 63 -1.82 11.87 -15.16
C SER A 63 -0.57 12.28 -14.37
N GLU A 64 -0.29 13.56 -14.28
CA GLU A 64 0.83 14.06 -13.48
C GLU A 64 0.66 13.81 -11.97
N ALA A 65 -0.57 13.90 -11.44
CA ALA A 65 -0.83 13.60 -10.04
C ALA A 65 -0.53 12.13 -9.73
N ILE A 66 -0.91 11.22 -10.63
CA ILE A 66 -0.64 9.79 -10.50
C ILE A 66 0.87 9.52 -10.58
N LEU A 67 1.57 10.05 -11.58
CA LEU A 67 3.02 9.88 -11.72
C LEU A 67 3.80 10.39 -10.50
N LYS A 68 3.41 11.54 -9.95
CA LYS A 68 3.98 12.07 -8.70
C LYS A 68 3.69 11.15 -7.51
N GLY A 69 2.48 10.58 -7.44
CA GLY A 69 2.12 9.61 -6.41
C GLY A 69 2.94 8.31 -6.51
N ILE A 70 3.14 7.79 -7.71
CA ILE A 70 3.99 6.61 -7.96
C ILE A 70 5.44 6.89 -7.54
N ALA A 71 6.00 8.03 -7.95
CA ALA A 71 7.36 8.41 -7.58
C ALA A 71 7.55 8.56 -6.06
N ASP A 72 6.55 9.08 -5.35
CA ASP A 72 6.53 9.18 -3.89
C ASP A 72 6.41 7.79 -3.24
N ALA A 73 5.53 6.92 -3.74
CA ALA A 73 5.37 5.55 -3.27
C ALA A 73 6.66 4.72 -3.43
N LYS A 74 7.34 4.83 -4.57
CA LYS A 74 8.61 4.13 -4.84
C LYS A 74 9.74 4.55 -3.88
N LYS A 75 9.73 5.77 -3.36
CA LYS A 75 10.70 6.23 -2.35
C LYS A 75 10.45 5.65 -0.96
N ASN A 76 9.20 5.35 -0.66
CA ASN A 76 8.74 4.93 0.67
C ASN A 76 8.34 3.45 0.69
N MET A 77 9.06 2.59 -0.06
CA MET A 77 8.80 1.16 -0.07
C MET A 77 9.33 0.49 1.19
N VAL A 78 8.51 -0.37 1.78
CA VAL A 78 8.82 -1.13 3.00
C VAL A 78 8.61 -2.61 2.72
N LYS A 79 9.54 -3.43 3.21
CA LYS A 79 9.40 -4.89 3.18
C LYS A 79 8.53 -5.37 4.35
N ILE A 80 7.60 -6.26 4.06
CA ILE A 80 6.62 -6.81 4.99
C ILE A 80 6.90 -8.29 5.19
N THR A 81 6.74 -8.76 6.42
CA THR A 81 6.86 -10.16 6.77
C THR A 81 5.57 -10.90 6.37
N LEU A 82 5.69 -11.89 5.51
CA LEU A 82 4.61 -12.73 5.03
C LEU A 82 4.83 -14.17 5.48
N GLU A 83 3.74 -14.90 5.67
CA GLU A 83 3.75 -16.34 5.90
C GLU A 83 2.96 -17.04 4.78
N GLY A 84 3.70 -17.57 3.80
CA GLY A 84 3.11 -18.14 2.59
C GLY A 84 2.27 -17.12 1.82
N THR A 85 0.95 -17.35 1.77
CA THR A 85 -0.02 -16.51 1.04
C THR A 85 -0.79 -15.53 1.93
N THR A 86 -0.46 -15.48 3.24
CA THR A 86 -1.17 -14.70 4.25
C THR A 86 -0.20 -13.97 5.19
N ILE A 87 -0.72 -13.42 6.28
CA ILE A 87 0.05 -12.78 7.36
C ILE A 87 0.24 -13.75 8.54
N PRO A 88 1.35 -13.64 9.32
CA PRO A 88 1.66 -14.59 10.40
C PRO A 88 0.68 -14.57 11.57
N HIS A 89 0.14 -13.42 11.92
CA HIS A 89 -0.81 -13.28 13.03
C HIS A 89 -1.81 -12.16 12.79
N ASP A 90 -2.89 -12.13 13.57
CA ASP A 90 -3.84 -11.02 13.55
C ASP A 90 -3.22 -9.75 14.15
N ILE A 91 -3.58 -8.61 13.56
CA ILE A 91 -3.09 -7.31 13.99
C ILE A 91 -4.12 -6.21 13.73
N ILE A 92 -4.06 -5.18 14.54
CA ILE A 92 -4.82 -3.94 14.35
C ILE A 92 -3.83 -2.82 14.07
N GLY A 93 -3.90 -2.27 12.85
CA GLY A 93 -3.15 -1.08 12.48
C GLY A 93 -3.95 0.19 12.76
N GLU A 94 -3.30 1.23 13.27
CA GLU A 94 -3.95 2.49 13.62
C GLU A 94 -3.15 3.67 13.07
N PHE A 95 -3.85 4.60 12.43
CA PHE A 95 -3.26 5.87 12.00
C PHE A 95 -4.31 6.98 12.02
N GLY A 96 -4.09 7.98 12.86
CA GLY A 96 -5.06 9.06 13.07
C GLY A 96 -6.43 8.50 13.47
N ALA A 97 -7.47 8.82 12.69
CA ALA A 97 -8.81 8.28 12.90
C ALA A 97 -9.04 6.91 12.22
N GLY A 98 -8.08 6.41 11.43
CA GLY A 98 -8.17 5.11 10.77
C GLY A 98 -7.77 3.99 11.72
N ARG A 99 -8.57 2.92 11.75
CA ARG A 99 -8.30 1.69 12.48
C ARG A 99 -8.69 0.51 11.62
N VAL A 100 -7.73 -0.35 11.30
CA VAL A 100 -7.92 -1.49 10.40
C VAL A 100 -7.50 -2.77 11.11
N MET A 101 -8.41 -3.73 11.18
CA MET A 101 -8.14 -5.07 11.67
C MET A 101 -7.75 -5.95 10.49
N LEU A 102 -6.63 -6.65 10.62
CA LEU A 102 -6.13 -7.63 9.65
C LEU A 102 -6.08 -8.99 10.36
N LYS A 103 -6.66 -10.01 9.73
CA LYS A 103 -6.65 -11.40 10.23
C LYS A 103 -6.17 -12.35 9.14
N PRO A 104 -5.30 -13.29 9.47
CA PRO A 104 -4.90 -14.33 8.54
C PRO A 104 -6.11 -15.17 8.11
N ALA A 105 -6.04 -15.76 6.94
CA ALA A 105 -7.08 -16.62 6.40
C ALA A 105 -6.47 -17.84 5.73
N PRO A 106 -7.16 -19.00 5.78
CA PRO A 106 -6.70 -20.21 5.11
C PRO A 106 -6.68 -20.02 3.59
N GLU A 107 -5.92 -20.85 2.91
CA GLU A 107 -5.84 -20.86 1.46
C GLU A 107 -7.23 -21.04 0.81
N GLY A 108 -7.45 -20.34 -0.30
CA GLY A 108 -8.72 -20.34 -1.01
C GLY A 108 -9.76 -19.34 -0.51
N THR A 109 -9.49 -18.61 0.58
CA THR A 109 -10.42 -17.56 1.09
C THR A 109 -10.42 -16.32 0.18
N GLY A 110 -9.27 -15.99 -0.41
CA GLY A 110 -9.10 -14.77 -1.17
C GLY A 110 -8.96 -13.52 -0.29
N ILE A 111 -8.97 -12.34 -0.93
CA ILE A 111 -8.87 -11.06 -0.24
C ILE A 111 -10.27 -10.54 0.11
N ILE A 112 -10.63 -10.63 1.39
CA ILE A 112 -11.87 -10.05 1.92
C ILE A 112 -11.53 -8.74 2.64
N ALA A 113 -11.56 -7.63 1.89
CA ALA A 113 -11.16 -6.33 2.39
C ALA A 113 -11.90 -5.18 1.68
N GLY A 114 -11.99 -4.03 2.32
CA GLY A 114 -12.44 -2.79 1.68
C GLY A 114 -11.47 -2.31 0.59
N GLY A 115 -11.94 -1.54 -0.39
CA GLY A 115 -11.19 -1.20 -1.60
C GLY A 115 -9.79 -0.66 -1.37
N ALA A 116 -9.61 0.24 -0.41
CA ALA A 116 -8.30 0.81 -0.07
C ALA A 116 -7.35 -0.23 0.54
N VAL A 117 -7.85 -1.10 1.42
CA VAL A 117 -7.05 -2.18 2.02
C VAL A 117 -6.74 -3.24 0.96
N ARG A 118 -7.73 -3.61 0.13
CA ARG A 118 -7.55 -4.58 -0.95
C ARG A 118 -6.42 -4.17 -1.91
N ALA A 119 -6.38 -2.89 -2.31
CA ALA A 119 -5.33 -2.38 -3.18
C ALA A 119 -3.92 -2.57 -2.58
N VAL A 120 -3.77 -2.38 -1.26
CA VAL A 120 -2.52 -2.62 -0.54
C VAL A 120 -2.19 -4.12 -0.54
N MET A 121 -3.15 -5.01 -0.22
CA MET A 121 -2.90 -6.46 -0.15
C MET A 121 -2.50 -7.04 -1.51
N GLU A 122 -3.16 -6.62 -2.58
CA GLU A 122 -2.82 -7.02 -3.94
C GLU A 122 -1.43 -6.53 -4.37
N ALA A 123 -1.04 -5.31 -3.96
CA ALA A 123 0.29 -4.77 -4.25
C ALA A 123 1.40 -5.49 -3.45
N VAL A 124 1.10 -5.93 -2.22
CA VAL A 124 2.02 -6.75 -1.39
C VAL A 124 2.18 -8.17 -1.94
N GLY A 125 1.14 -8.71 -2.58
CA GLY A 125 1.11 -10.10 -3.05
C GLY A 125 0.43 -11.05 -2.06
N ILE A 126 -0.35 -10.52 -1.08
CA ILE A 126 -1.15 -11.35 -0.17
C ILE A 126 -2.38 -11.83 -0.93
N SER A 127 -2.60 -13.15 -0.93
CA SER A 127 -3.73 -13.77 -1.63
C SER A 127 -4.90 -14.12 -0.69
N ASN A 128 -4.62 -14.37 0.60
CA ASN A 128 -5.62 -14.83 1.55
C ASN A 128 -5.60 -14.00 2.83
N ILE A 129 -6.60 -13.13 3.03
CA ILE A 129 -6.70 -12.27 4.20
C ILE A 129 -8.14 -11.81 4.44
N ARG A 130 -8.48 -11.60 5.70
CA ARG A 130 -9.72 -10.93 6.13
C ARG A 130 -9.39 -9.62 6.81
N ALA A 131 -9.94 -8.54 6.32
CA ALA A 131 -9.71 -7.20 6.87
C ALA A 131 -11.01 -6.43 7.07
N LYS A 132 -11.04 -5.59 8.11
CA LYS A 132 -12.17 -4.72 8.42
C LYS A 132 -11.71 -3.36 8.91
N CYS A 133 -12.24 -2.29 8.28
CA CYS A 133 -12.11 -0.94 8.79
C CYS A 133 -13.06 -0.76 9.98
N LEU A 134 -12.53 -0.43 11.16
CA LEU A 134 -13.29 -0.32 12.41
C LEU A 134 -13.77 1.11 12.72
N ARG A 135 -13.12 2.11 12.12
CA ARG A 135 -13.43 3.53 12.35
C ARG A 135 -13.55 4.29 11.02
N SER A 136 -12.67 5.25 10.76
CA SER A 136 -12.73 6.11 9.58
C SER A 136 -12.58 5.33 8.27
N ASN A 137 -13.41 5.69 7.28
CA ASN A 137 -13.32 5.19 5.90
C ASN A 137 -12.51 6.11 4.98
N ASN A 138 -11.83 7.13 5.53
CA ASN A 138 -10.98 7.99 4.72
C ASN A 138 -9.83 7.17 4.11
N PRO A 139 -9.73 7.06 2.76
CA PRO A 139 -8.76 6.21 2.09
C PRO A 139 -7.30 6.46 2.53
N GLN A 140 -6.92 7.71 2.76
CA GLN A 140 -5.57 8.05 3.22
C GLN A 140 -5.28 7.47 4.61
N ASN A 141 -6.21 7.60 5.55
CA ASN A 141 -6.04 7.07 6.90
C ASN A 141 -6.07 5.53 6.89
N VAL A 142 -6.95 4.94 6.08
CA VAL A 142 -7.06 3.49 5.94
C VAL A 142 -5.77 2.89 5.37
N VAL A 143 -5.22 3.44 4.28
CA VAL A 143 -3.94 2.96 3.71
C VAL A 143 -2.81 3.08 4.71
N LYS A 144 -2.67 4.22 5.38
CA LYS A 144 -1.62 4.43 6.39
C LYS A 144 -1.76 3.50 7.59
N ALA A 145 -2.99 3.28 8.09
CA ALA A 145 -3.27 2.34 9.16
C ALA A 145 -2.93 0.89 8.74
N THR A 146 -3.30 0.51 7.50
CA THR A 146 -2.95 -0.81 6.95
C THR A 146 -1.43 -0.98 6.87
N MET A 147 -0.71 -0.01 6.34
CA MET A 147 0.75 -0.05 6.25
C MET A 147 1.41 -0.14 7.63
N GLN A 148 0.93 0.63 8.60
CA GLN A 148 1.43 0.58 9.97
C GLN A 148 1.20 -0.82 10.59
N GLY A 149 0.00 -1.41 10.40
CA GLY A 149 -0.28 -2.77 10.84
C GLY A 149 0.66 -3.80 10.19
N LEU A 150 0.81 -3.76 8.87
CA LEU A 150 1.69 -4.68 8.13
C LEU A 150 3.16 -4.55 8.53
N THR A 151 3.65 -3.34 8.76
CA THR A 151 5.04 -3.09 9.20
C THR A 151 5.29 -3.58 10.63
N SER A 152 4.25 -3.66 11.46
CA SER A 152 4.34 -4.14 12.83
C SER A 152 4.24 -5.66 12.97
N LEU A 153 4.03 -6.39 11.87
CA LEU A 153 4.03 -7.85 11.86
C LEU A 153 5.42 -8.39 12.21
N ARG A 154 5.44 -9.45 13.01
CA ARG A 154 6.66 -10.13 13.43
C ARG A 154 6.58 -11.60 13.03
N ASP A 155 7.69 -12.12 12.57
CA ASP A 155 7.86 -13.54 12.32
C ASP A 155 8.07 -14.32 13.63
N ALA A 156 7.63 -15.59 13.66
CA ALA A 156 7.82 -16.47 14.80
C ALA A 156 9.30 -16.61 15.19
N ALA A 157 10.18 -16.66 14.18
CA ALA A 157 11.62 -16.71 14.39
C ALA A 157 12.17 -15.45 15.08
N GLU A 158 11.68 -14.28 14.73
CA GLU A 158 12.06 -13.02 15.38
C GLU A 158 11.58 -12.98 16.83
N VAL A 159 10.35 -13.40 17.09
CA VAL A 159 9.78 -13.48 18.45
C VAL A 159 10.55 -14.47 19.32
N ALA A 160 10.90 -15.63 18.77
CA ALA A 160 11.71 -16.65 19.45
C ALA A 160 13.07 -16.10 19.85
N ARG A 161 13.74 -15.39 18.94
CA ARG A 161 15.03 -14.72 19.21
C ARG A 161 14.92 -13.69 20.33
N ILE A 162 13.87 -12.87 20.31
CA ILE A 162 13.65 -11.82 21.35
C ILE A 162 13.39 -12.45 22.72
N ARG A 163 12.65 -13.57 22.76
CA ARG A 163 12.30 -14.28 23.98
C ARG A 163 13.35 -15.27 24.46
N GLY A 164 14.39 -15.54 23.67
CA GLY A 164 15.40 -16.56 23.96
C GLY A 164 14.87 -17.98 24.02
N LYS A 165 13.83 -18.30 23.21
CA LYS A 165 13.16 -19.60 23.13
C LYS A 165 13.31 -20.21 21.75
N ASN A 166 13.02 -21.49 21.60
CA ASN A 166 12.92 -22.14 20.29
C ASN A 166 11.63 -21.73 19.57
N VAL A 167 11.63 -21.81 18.24
CA VAL A 167 10.46 -21.45 17.41
C VAL A 167 9.28 -22.37 17.73
N GLU A 168 9.55 -23.65 17.98
CA GLU A 168 8.55 -24.66 18.36
C GLU A 168 7.78 -24.30 19.63
N ASP A 169 8.45 -23.66 20.61
CA ASP A 169 7.82 -23.18 21.87
C ASP A 169 6.92 -21.94 21.65
N ILE A 170 6.97 -21.31 20.49
CA ILE A 170 6.20 -20.09 20.15
C ILE A 170 4.98 -20.45 19.31
N VAL A 171 5.13 -21.37 18.39
CA VAL A 171 4.07 -21.77 17.43
C VAL A 171 3.13 -22.82 18.03
N GLY A 172 3.61 -23.64 18.97
CA GLY A 172 2.85 -24.70 19.65
C GLY A 172 2.85 -26.02 18.90
#